data_ebb168f353ee98dc6bfe23ddd4933c0c
#
_entry.id   ebb168f353ee98dc6bfe23ddd4933c0c
#
_cell.length_a   1.000
_cell.length_b   1.000
_cell.length_c   1.000
_cell.angle_alpha   90.00
_cell.angle_beta   90.00
_cell.angle_gamma   90.00
#
_symmetry.space_group_name_H-M   'P 1'
#
loop_
_entity.id
_entity.type
_entity.pdbx_description
1 polymer ?
#
loop_
_entity_poly.entity_id
_entity_poly.type
_entity_poly.pdbx_seq_one_letter_code
_entity_poly.pdbx_strand_id
1 'polypeptide(L)'
;MNPAIHVEGLNKSFSRKSALVGLELSIQHGEMVALIGASGSGKSTLLRHLAGLACCDRENGGQVRVLDREVQASGRLNRHVRRLRADIGYIFQQFNLVNRLSVLDNVLLGCLGRMPRWRGNLALFNTEEKQRAMASLERVGLADLAAQRASTLSGGQQQRVAIARALTQRAEVILADEPIASLDPESARRVMEILADINRRDGKTVVVTLHQVDYAMRYCPRAVALKGGRIHYDGQAQGLSASFLDDLYGAEQGSSLVGTGKKLRLEKPARLALAKV
;
A
#
# COMPACT_ATOMS: atom_id res chain seq x y z
N MET A 1 0.41 -4.65 23.16
CA MET A 1 0.65 -3.48 22.28
C MET A 1 -0.58 -3.28 21.42
N ASN A 2 -1.02 -2.03 21.22
CA ASN A 2 -2.16 -1.77 20.34
C ASN A 2 -1.76 -2.01 18.87
N PRO A 3 -2.69 -2.46 18.00
CA PRO A 3 -2.40 -2.67 16.60
C PRO A 3 -2.16 -1.33 15.86
N ALA A 4 -1.36 -1.36 14.79
CA ALA A 4 -1.17 -0.20 13.92
C ALA A 4 -2.45 0.18 13.16
N ILE A 5 -3.27 -0.81 12.82
CA ILE A 5 -4.58 -0.65 12.18
C ILE A 5 -5.59 -1.51 12.92
N HIS A 6 -6.70 -0.91 13.31
CA HIS A 6 -7.83 -1.61 13.94
C HIS A 6 -9.13 -1.16 13.28
N VAL A 7 -9.89 -2.12 12.82
CA VAL A 7 -11.20 -1.95 12.17
C VAL A 7 -12.21 -2.79 12.90
N GLU A 8 -13.31 -2.18 13.31
CA GLU A 8 -14.38 -2.81 14.07
C GLU A 8 -15.72 -2.53 13.41
N GLY A 9 -16.44 -3.59 13.00
CA GLY A 9 -17.78 -3.54 12.46
C GLY A 9 -17.94 -2.64 11.22
N LEU A 10 -16.91 -2.54 10.36
CA LEU A 10 -16.93 -1.59 9.25
C LEU A 10 -17.91 -2.00 8.16
N ASN A 11 -18.90 -1.14 7.92
CA ASN A 11 -19.89 -1.29 6.86
C ASN A 11 -19.81 -0.13 5.86
N LYS A 12 -19.92 -0.47 4.57
CA LYS A 12 -20.01 0.51 3.49
C LYS A 12 -20.89 0.01 2.35
N SER A 13 -21.87 0.79 2.00
CA SER A 13 -22.74 0.56 0.83
C SER A 13 -22.64 1.72 -0.15
N PHE A 14 -22.71 1.41 -1.43
CA PHE A 14 -22.86 2.38 -2.52
C PHE A 14 -24.18 2.09 -3.24
N SER A 15 -25.12 3.00 -3.14
CA SER A 15 -26.48 2.82 -3.65
C SER A 15 -27.12 1.53 -3.09
N ARG A 16 -27.28 0.49 -3.91
CA ARG A 16 -27.88 -0.79 -3.52
C ARG A 16 -26.87 -1.92 -3.30
N LYS A 17 -25.57 -1.67 -3.51
CA LYS A 17 -24.52 -2.70 -3.40
C LYS A 17 -23.69 -2.47 -2.15
N SER A 18 -23.66 -3.45 -1.25
CA SER A 18 -22.76 -3.46 -0.11
C SER A 18 -21.34 -3.77 -0.58
N ALA A 19 -20.40 -2.90 -0.24
CA ALA A 19 -18.99 -3.03 -0.58
C ALA A 19 -18.16 -3.57 0.59
N LEU A 20 -18.55 -3.27 1.84
CA LEU A 20 -17.99 -3.80 3.06
C LEU A 20 -19.13 -4.16 4.00
N VAL A 21 -19.03 -5.30 4.70
CA VAL A 21 -20.10 -5.84 5.53
C VAL A 21 -19.53 -6.39 6.84
N GLY A 22 -19.69 -5.63 7.93
CA GLY A 22 -19.29 -6.03 9.28
C GLY A 22 -17.83 -6.44 9.35
N LEU A 23 -16.93 -5.68 8.70
CA LEU A 23 -15.54 -6.06 8.57
C LEU A 23 -14.77 -5.80 9.86
N GLU A 24 -14.09 -6.84 10.37
CA GLU A 24 -13.20 -6.82 11.52
C GLU A 24 -11.77 -7.07 11.04
N LEU A 25 -10.81 -6.19 11.37
CA LEU A 25 -9.41 -6.36 10.97
C LEU A 25 -8.46 -5.73 11.98
N SER A 26 -7.42 -6.46 12.35
CA SER A 26 -6.34 -5.95 13.19
C SER A 26 -5.00 -6.25 12.54
N ILE A 27 -4.16 -5.21 12.34
CA ILE A 27 -2.81 -5.34 11.75
C ILE A 27 -1.82 -4.74 12.75
N GLN A 28 -0.81 -5.51 13.13
CA GLN A 28 0.19 -5.08 14.10
C GLN A 28 1.20 -4.11 13.47
N HIS A 29 1.92 -3.37 14.34
CA HIS A 29 3.02 -2.53 13.89
C HIS A 29 4.11 -3.36 13.20
N GLY A 30 4.61 -2.88 12.05
CA GLY A 30 5.65 -3.55 11.28
C GLY A 30 5.18 -4.78 10.50
N GLU A 31 3.89 -5.12 10.50
CA GLU A 31 3.39 -6.19 9.62
C GLU A 31 3.37 -5.76 8.15
N MET A 32 3.63 -6.72 7.25
CA MET A 32 3.35 -6.61 5.82
C MET A 32 2.24 -7.58 5.45
N VAL A 33 1.10 -7.02 5.03
CA VAL A 33 -0.15 -7.77 4.78
C VAL A 33 -0.58 -7.60 3.33
N ALA A 34 -0.86 -8.72 2.65
CA ALA A 34 -1.52 -8.73 1.36
C ALA A 34 -3.04 -8.76 1.52
N LEU A 35 -3.76 -7.82 0.90
CA LEU A 35 -5.21 -7.92 0.70
C LEU A 35 -5.48 -8.52 -0.67
N ILE A 36 -6.09 -9.70 -0.71
CA ILE A 36 -6.39 -10.44 -1.95
C ILE A 36 -7.91 -10.64 -2.13
N GLY A 37 -8.33 -10.99 -3.33
CA GLY A 37 -9.74 -11.26 -3.66
C GLY A 37 -10.11 -10.75 -5.05
N ALA A 38 -11.23 -11.20 -5.57
CA ALA A 38 -11.73 -10.83 -6.89
C ALA A 38 -11.95 -9.31 -7.04
N SER A 39 -12.05 -8.84 -8.29
CA SER A 39 -12.43 -7.45 -8.56
C SER A 39 -13.80 -7.14 -7.92
N GLY A 40 -13.92 -5.99 -7.28
CA GLY A 40 -15.14 -5.60 -6.57
C GLY A 40 -15.37 -6.28 -5.21
N SER A 41 -14.40 -7.05 -4.66
CA SER A 41 -14.51 -7.67 -3.32
C SER A 41 -14.44 -6.68 -2.14
N GLY A 42 -14.07 -5.41 -2.38
CA GLY A 42 -14.00 -4.37 -1.34
C GLY A 42 -12.59 -3.91 -0.95
N LYS A 43 -11.49 -4.47 -1.52
CA LYS A 43 -10.10 -4.17 -1.17
C LYS A 43 -9.76 -2.68 -1.20
N SER A 44 -9.92 -2.03 -2.35
CA SER A 44 -9.64 -0.58 -2.50
C SER A 44 -10.59 0.28 -1.65
N THR A 45 -11.83 -0.19 -1.45
CA THR A 45 -12.77 0.46 -0.53
C THR A 45 -12.23 0.43 0.89
N LEU A 46 -11.77 -0.72 1.37
CA LEU A 46 -11.15 -0.85 2.69
C LEU A 46 -9.95 0.08 2.83
N LEU A 47 -8.99 0.05 1.88
CA LEU A 47 -7.82 0.93 1.95
C LEU A 47 -8.19 2.41 2.04
N ARG A 48 -9.20 2.85 1.27
CA ARG A 48 -9.69 4.24 1.33
C ARG A 48 -10.28 4.60 2.68
N HIS A 49 -10.93 3.64 3.37
CA HIS A 49 -11.45 3.85 4.72
C HIS A 49 -10.33 3.95 5.74
N LEU A 50 -9.29 3.11 5.64
CA LEU A 50 -8.09 3.16 6.48
C LEU A 50 -7.36 4.51 6.34
N ALA A 51 -7.29 5.05 5.13
CA ALA A 51 -6.69 6.36 4.85
C ALA A 51 -7.61 7.55 5.20
N GLY A 52 -8.85 7.30 5.61
CA GLY A 52 -9.86 8.34 5.79
C GLY A 52 -10.24 9.07 4.50
N LEU A 53 -10.02 8.47 3.33
CA LEU A 53 -10.42 8.99 2.02
C LEU A 53 -11.89 8.66 1.69
N ALA A 54 -12.46 7.72 2.40
CA ALA A 54 -13.87 7.37 2.35
C ALA A 54 -14.43 7.30 3.77
N CYS A 55 -15.75 7.47 3.91
CA CYS A 55 -16.44 7.40 5.19
C CYS A 55 -17.40 6.21 5.19
N CYS A 56 -17.44 5.47 6.31
CA CYS A 56 -18.38 4.37 6.53
C CYS A 56 -19.84 4.85 6.56
N ASP A 57 -20.78 3.92 6.55
CA ASP A 57 -22.20 4.24 6.63
C ASP A 57 -22.56 4.82 8.01
N ARG A 58 -23.59 5.65 8.11
CA ARG A 58 -23.97 6.29 9.37
C ARG A 58 -24.62 5.32 10.35
N GLU A 59 -25.50 4.48 9.80
CA GLU A 59 -26.15 3.42 10.56
C GLU A 59 -25.28 2.17 10.51
N ASN A 60 -24.81 1.61 11.57
CA ASN A 60 -23.95 0.43 11.62
C ASN A 60 -22.55 0.61 10.96
N GLY A 61 -22.02 1.82 10.92
CA GLY A 61 -20.80 2.13 10.15
C GLY A 61 -19.49 1.63 10.76
N GLY A 62 -19.51 1.23 12.03
CA GLY A 62 -18.29 0.76 12.73
C GLY A 62 -17.26 1.85 13.00
N GLN A 63 -16.04 1.42 13.36
CA GLN A 63 -14.93 2.29 13.70
C GLN A 63 -13.65 1.87 12.96
N VAL A 64 -12.81 2.86 12.60
CA VAL A 64 -11.47 2.65 12.08
C VAL A 64 -10.48 3.47 12.87
N ARG A 65 -9.45 2.81 13.40
CA ARG A 65 -8.31 3.43 14.08
C ARG A 65 -7.01 3.08 13.37
N VAL A 66 -6.12 4.06 13.26
CA VAL A 66 -4.78 3.87 12.71
C VAL A 66 -3.78 4.60 13.60
N LEU A 67 -2.73 3.92 14.03
CA LEU A 67 -1.72 4.44 14.96
C LEU A 67 -2.35 5.00 16.24
N ASP A 68 -3.24 4.23 16.87
CA ASP A 68 -4.02 4.58 18.06
C ASP A 68 -4.95 5.79 17.92
N ARG A 69 -5.07 6.36 16.72
CA ARG A 69 -5.94 7.52 16.47
C ARG A 69 -7.15 7.12 15.65
N GLU A 70 -8.31 7.62 16.06
CA GLU A 70 -9.54 7.42 15.30
C GLU A 70 -9.45 8.13 13.95
N VAL A 71 -9.66 7.37 12.87
CA VAL A 71 -9.81 7.87 11.49
C VAL A 71 -11.24 8.27 11.25
N GLN A 72 -12.16 7.39 11.65
CA GLN A 72 -13.61 7.56 11.49
C GLN A 72 -14.37 6.65 12.45
N ALA A 73 -15.59 7.06 12.79
CA ALA A 73 -16.56 6.27 13.52
C ALA A 73 -17.99 6.70 13.13
N SER A 74 -18.93 5.75 13.10
CA SER A 74 -20.38 5.99 12.90
C SER A 74 -20.68 6.99 11.78
N GLY A 75 -20.07 6.79 10.60
CA GLY A 75 -20.31 7.60 9.40
C GLY A 75 -19.71 9.02 9.44
N ARG A 76 -18.75 9.27 10.32
CA ARG A 76 -18.07 10.58 10.42
C ARG A 76 -16.56 10.42 10.42
N LEU A 77 -15.88 11.23 9.60
CA LEU A 77 -14.44 11.35 9.66
C LEU A 77 -14.02 12.17 10.89
N ASN A 78 -12.91 11.77 11.51
CA ASN A 78 -12.31 12.55 12.58
C ASN A 78 -11.94 13.96 12.09
N ARG A 79 -12.22 14.99 12.88
CA ARG A 79 -11.90 16.39 12.54
C ARG A 79 -10.42 16.64 12.27
N HIS A 80 -9.55 15.81 12.83
CA HIS A 80 -8.09 15.88 12.67
C HIS A 80 -7.53 14.89 11.63
N VAL A 81 -8.39 14.26 10.82
CA VAL A 81 -7.99 13.26 9.81
C VAL A 81 -6.87 13.75 8.86
N ARG A 82 -6.79 15.06 8.57
CA ARG A 82 -5.71 15.62 7.75
C ARG A 82 -4.32 15.45 8.39
N ARG A 83 -4.21 15.60 9.71
CA ARG A 83 -2.96 15.36 10.44
C ARG A 83 -2.61 13.88 10.46
N LEU A 84 -3.61 13.03 10.63
CA LEU A 84 -3.44 11.59 10.60
C LEU A 84 -2.95 11.09 9.24
N ARG A 85 -3.49 11.65 8.16
CA ARG A 85 -3.04 11.32 6.78
C ARG A 85 -1.56 11.64 6.55
N ALA A 86 -0.94 12.54 7.30
CA ALA A 86 0.50 12.78 7.20
C ALA A 86 1.33 11.56 7.64
N ASP A 87 0.75 10.65 8.44
CA ASP A 87 1.40 9.41 8.89
C ASP A 87 0.97 8.18 8.08
N ILE A 88 0.09 8.37 7.09
CA ILE A 88 -0.39 7.31 6.18
C ILE A 88 0.04 7.64 4.75
N GLY A 89 0.98 6.89 4.20
CA GLY A 89 1.36 6.95 2.79
C GLY A 89 0.38 6.15 1.95
N TYR A 90 -0.33 6.80 1.04
CA TYR A 90 -1.22 6.11 0.11
C TYR A 90 -0.62 6.08 -1.29
N ILE A 91 -0.41 4.88 -1.81
CA ILE A 91 0.10 4.61 -3.15
C ILE A 91 -1.08 4.14 -4.00
N PHE A 92 -1.46 4.95 -4.98
CA PHE A 92 -2.61 4.70 -5.85
C PHE A 92 -2.24 3.82 -7.04
N GLN A 93 -3.20 3.10 -7.57
CA GLN A 93 -3.07 2.31 -8.80
C GLN A 93 -2.66 3.17 -10.01
N GLN A 94 -3.17 4.40 -10.12
CA GLN A 94 -2.90 5.36 -11.21
C GLN A 94 -1.76 6.33 -10.89
N PHE A 95 -0.79 5.97 -10.05
CA PHE A 95 0.39 6.75 -9.63
C PHE A 95 0.08 8.12 -9.01
N ASN A 96 -0.92 8.85 -9.51
CA ASN A 96 -1.35 10.20 -9.10
C ASN A 96 -0.18 11.19 -8.99
N LEU A 97 0.66 11.21 -10.02
CA LEU A 97 1.71 12.20 -10.18
C LEU A 97 1.18 13.41 -10.94
N VAL A 98 1.75 14.57 -10.63
CA VAL A 98 1.50 15.80 -11.39
C VAL A 98 2.44 15.79 -12.59
N ASN A 99 1.92 15.48 -13.76
CA ASN A 99 2.67 15.23 -15.00
C ASN A 99 3.59 16.38 -15.42
N ARG A 100 3.21 17.63 -15.15
CA ARG A 100 3.96 18.84 -15.51
C ARG A 100 5.13 19.15 -14.57
N LEU A 101 5.10 18.60 -13.35
CA LEU A 101 6.15 18.77 -12.36
C LEU A 101 7.32 17.83 -12.61
N SER A 102 8.50 18.18 -12.09
CA SER A 102 9.65 17.30 -12.04
C SER A 102 9.39 16.09 -11.13
N VAL A 103 10.21 15.07 -11.26
CA VAL A 103 10.22 13.91 -10.36
C VAL A 103 10.47 14.37 -8.92
N LEU A 104 11.46 15.23 -8.71
CA LEU A 104 11.78 15.78 -7.38
C LEU A 104 10.60 16.55 -6.81
N ASP A 105 9.95 17.42 -7.58
CA ASP A 105 8.81 18.18 -7.10
C ASP A 105 7.64 17.27 -6.71
N ASN A 106 7.37 16.23 -7.49
CA ASN A 106 6.35 15.23 -7.14
C ASN A 106 6.65 14.53 -5.80
N VAL A 107 7.92 14.25 -5.51
CA VAL A 107 8.32 13.64 -4.24
C VAL A 107 8.23 14.65 -3.10
N LEU A 108 8.59 15.90 -3.32
CA LEU A 108 8.47 17.00 -2.35
C LEU A 108 7.03 17.26 -1.90
N LEU A 109 6.01 16.96 -2.75
CA LEU A 109 4.60 17.01 -2.32
C LEU A 109 4.32 16.14 -1.10
N GLY A 110 5.11 15.10 -0.83
CA GLY A 110 5.03 14.32 0.41
C GLY A 110 5.24 15.13 1.68
N CYS A 111 5.98 16.25 1.62
CA CYS A 111 6.22 17.12 2.78
C CYS A 111 4.99 17.95 3.17
N LEU A 112 4.02 18.17 2.27
CA LEU A 112 2.92 19.14 2.46
C LEU A 112 2.08 18.88 3.71
N GLY A 113 1.94 17.62 4.12
CA GLY A 113 1.17 17.24 5.32
C GLY A 113 1.79 17.71 6.64
N ARG A 114 3.09 18.03 6.64
CA ARG A 114 3.89 18.33 7.84
C ARG A 114 4.44 19.76 7.88
N MET A 115 4.20 20.54 6.84
CA MET A 115 4.70 21.91 6.76
C MET A 115 3.59 22.95 7.01
N PRO A 116 3.93 24.19 7.39
CA PRO A 116 2.97 25.28 7.49
C PRO A 116 2.26 25.55 6.16
N ARG A 117 0.96 25.81 6.22
CA ARG A 117 0.12 25.97 5.01
C ARG A 117 0.63 27.02 4.04
N TRP A 118 1.12 28.17 4.56
CA TRP A 118 1.62 29.24 3.71
C TRP A 118 2.86 28.83 2.90
N ARG A 119 3.78 28.03 3.51
CA ARG A 119 4.92 27.46 2.79
C ARG A 119 4.48 26.46 1.73
N GLY A 120 3.51 25.60 2.07
CA GLY A 120 2.95 24.63 1.13
C GLY A 120 2.28 25.28 -0.08
N ASN A 121 1.51 26.36 0.14
CA ASN A 121 0.85 27.10 -0.94
C ASN A 121 1.84 27.78 -1.90
N LEU A 122 3.00 28.19 -1.39
CA LEU A 122 4.06 28.82 -2.18
C LEU A 122 5.13 27.82 -2.66
N ALA A 123 4.95 26.52 -2.40
CA ALA A 123 5.93 25.46 -2.71
C ALA A 123 7.34 25.74 -2.17
N LEU A 124 7.45 26.38 -1.01
CA LEU A 124 8.73 26.78 -0.39
C LEU A 124 9.30 25.61 0.44
N PHE A 125 10.01 24.72 -0.22
CA PHE A 125 10.72 23.61 0.42
C PHE A 125 12.12 24.04 0.86
N ASN A 126 12.47 23.70 2.12
CA ASN A 126 13.80 23.98 2.67
C ASN A 126 14.83 22.93 2.21
N THR A 127 16.11 23.15 2.57
CA THR A 127 17.21 22.25 2.19
C THR A 127 17.03 20.85 2.76
N GLU A 128 16.57 20.72 4.01
CA GLU A 128 16.33 19.41 4.64
C GLU A 128 15.22 18.61 3.92
N GLU A 129 14.14 19.28 3.52
CA GLU A 129 13.04 18.67 2.78
C GLU A 129 13.51 18.18 1.39
N LYS A 130 14.34 18.99 0.70
CA LYS A 130 14.95 18.62 -0.59
C LYS A 130 15.94 17.45 -0.46
N GLN A 131 16.79 17.46 0.56
CA GLN A 131 17.71 16.35 0.83
C GLN A 131 16.97 15.06 1.12
N ARG A 132 15.91 15.12 1.93
CA ARG A 132 15.05 13.94 2.20
C ARG A 132 14.37 13.41 0.95
N ALA A 133 13.87 14.28 0.09
CA ALA A 133 13.29 13.89 -1.17
C ALA A 133 14.31 13.21 -2.10
N MET A 134 15.54 13.75 -2.17
CA MET A 134 16.62 13.11 -2.92
C MET A 134 17.01 11.75 -2.34
N ALA A 135 17.17 11.62 -1.03
CA ALA A 135 17.44 10.35 -0.38
C ALA A 135 16.31 9.31 -0.63
N SER A 136 15.05 9.76 -0.67
CA SER A 136 13.92 8.91 -1.05
C SER A 136 13.99 8.46 -2.50
N LEU A 137 14.45 9.33 -3.42
CA LEU A 137 14.67 9.00 -4.84
C LEU A 137 15.84 8.03 -5.03
N GLU A 138 16.95 8.21 -4.32
CA GLU A 138 18.08 7.28 -4.30
C GLU A 138 17.63 5.89 -3.87
N ARG A 139 16.84 5.81 -2.83
CA ARG A 139 16.34 4.56 -2.28
C ARG A 139 15.46 3.77 -3.27
N VAL A 140 14.73 4.45 -4.14
CA VAL A 140 13.93 3.81 -5.20
C VAL A 140 14.70 3.70 -6.53
N GLY A 141 15.97 4.14 -6.59
CA GLY A 141 16.84 4.07 -7.77
C GLY A 141 16.40 5.01 -8.89
N LEU A 142 16.05 6.26 -8.54
CA LEU A 142 15.58 7.30 -9.50
C LEU A 142 16.23 8.67 -9.25
N ALA A 143 17.35 8.75 -8.51
CA ALA A 143 18.00 10.04 -8.23
C ALA A 143 18.43 10.77 -9.50
N ASP A 144 18.96 10.04 -10.49
CA ASP A 144 19.40 10.60 -11.77
C ASP A 144 18.27 11.19 -12.60
N LEU A 145 17.02 10.83 -12.30
CA LEU A 145 15.82 11.31 -13.00
C LEU A 145 15.14 12.48 -12.27
N ALA A 146 15.71 12.99 -11.17
CA ALA A 146 15.10 13.98 -10.30
C ALA A 146 14.61 15.24 -11.02
N ALA A 147 15.36 15.71 -12.02
CA ALA A 147 15.02 16.92 -12.81
C ALA A 147 14.07 16.65 -13.98
N GLN A 148 13.81 15.38 -14.34
CA GLN A 148 12.93 15.02 -15.45
C GLN A 148 11.47 15.30 -15.10
N ARG A 149 10.62 15.52 -16.11
CA ARG A 149 9.17 15.61 -15.93
C ARG A 149 8.57 14.24 -15.64
N ALA A 150 7.61 14.16 -14.74
CA ALA A 150 6.94 12.89 -14.41
C ALA A 150 6.24 12.24 -15.62
N SER A 151 5.79 13.04 -16.59
CA SER A 151 5.16 12.55 -17.82
C SER A 151 6.08 11.74 -18.75
N THR A 152 7.40 11.85 -18.61
CA THR A 152 8.38 11.14 -19.45
C THR A 152 8.78 9.77 -18.90
N LEU A 153 8.31 9.44 -17.69
CA LEU A 153 8.66 8.21 -16.99
C LEU A 153 7.83 7.02 -17.46
N SER A 154 8.44 5.83 -17.46
CA SER A 154 7.71 4.56 -17.59
C SER A 154 6.75 4.33 -16.40
N GLY A 155 5.74 3.47 -16.55
CA GLY A 155 4.79 3.14 -15.48
C GLY A 155 5.48 2.65 -14.19
N GLY A 156 6.49 1.78 -14.31
CA GLY A 156 7.26 1.31 -13.18
C GLY A 156 8.11 2.40 -12.51
N GLN A 157 8.63 3.36 -13.29
CA GLN A 157 9.30 4.54 -12.74
C GLN A 157 8.31 5.46 -12.00
N GLN A 158 7.14 5.74 -12.60
CA GLN A 158 6.10 6.55 -11.96
C GLN A 158 5.64 5.94 -10.63
N GLN A 159 5.48 4.62 -10.57
CA GLN A 159 5.13 3.92 -9.33
C GLN A 159 6.22 4.07 -8.27
N ARG A 160 7.48 3.95 -8.64
CA ARG A 160 8.60 4.17 -7.70
C ARG A 160 8.67 5.62 -7.21
N VAL A 161 8.32 6.61 -8.03
CA VAL A 161 8.17 8.01 -7.58
C VAL A 161 7.04 8.15 -6.56
N ALA A 162 5.90 7.47 -6.76
CA ALA A 162 4.81 7.47 -5.78
C ALA A 162 5.24 6.86 -4.43
N ILE A 163 6.07 5.81 -4.45
CA ILE A 163 6.67 5.25 -3.23
C ILE A 163 7.64 6.24 -2.57
N ALA A 164 8.54 6.87 -3.35
CA ALA A 164 9.47 7.88 -2.84
C ALA A 164 8.73 9.06 -2.17
N ARG A 165 7.58 9.47 -2.73
CA ARG A 165 6.70 10.48 -2.12
C ARG A 165 6.19 10.03 -0.75
N ALA A 166 5.78 8.77 -0.60
CA ALA A 166 5.33 8.22 0.70
C ALA A 166 6.49 8.13 1.72
N LEU A 167 7.71 7.81 1.28
CA LEU A 167 8.91 7.85 2.13
C LEU A 167 9.22 9.27 2.60
N THR A 168 9.20 10.24 1.68
CA THR A 168 9.45 11.67 1.98
C THR A 168 8.41 12.23 2.95
N GLN A 169 7.19 11.73 2.90
CA GLN A 169 6.09 12.03 3.83
C GLN A 169 6.40 11.54 5.26
N ARG A 170 7.38 10.62 5.46
CA ARG A 170 7.66 9.93 6.73
C ARG A 170 6.45 9.14 7.23
N ALA A 171 5.76 8.48 6.33
CA ALA A 171 4.61 7.66 6.67
C ALA A 171 5.02 6.47 7.58
N GLU A 172 4.21 6.18 8.59
CA GLU A 172 4.36 5.01 9.47
C GLU A 172 3.57 3.80 8.95
N VAL A 173 2.48 4.08 8.24
CA VAL A 173 1.66 3.08 7.56
C VAL A 173 1.65 3.37 6.07
N ILE A 174 1.93 2.36 5.26
CA ILE A 174 1.87 2.44 3.78
C ILE A 174 0.71 1.58 3.29
N LEU A 175 -0.22 2.21 2.59
CA LEU A 175 -1.37 1.57 1.95
C LEU A 175 -1.16 1.61 0.43
N ALA A 176 -0.90 0.47 -0.19
CA ALA A 176 -0.63 0.38 -1.62
C ALA A 176 -1.80 -0.31 -2.34
N ASP A 177 -2.54 0.47 -3.13
CA ASP A 177 -3.71 0.02 -3.87
C ASP A 177 -3.31 -0.45 -5.27
N GLU A 178 -3.23 -1.77 -5.48
CA GLU A 178 -2.83 -2.43 -6.72
C GLU A 178 -1.51 -1.88 -7.34
N PRO A 179 -0.42 -1.81 -6.56
CA PRO A 179 0.77 -1.07 -6.97
C PRO A 179 1.53 -1.68 -8.16
N ILE A 180 1.15 -2.88 -8.61
CA ILE A 180 1.82 -3.61 -9.70
C ILE A 180 0.88 -4.00 -10.85
N ALA A 181 -0.41 -3.61 -10.81
CA ALA A 181 -1.44 -4.12 -11.73
C ALA A 181 -1.17 -3.83 -13.22
N SER A 182 -0.49 -2.72 -13.53
CA SER A 182 -0.24 -2.29 -14.92
C SER A 182 1.24 -2.27 -15.27
N LEU A 183 2.07 -3.03 -14.55
CA LEU A 183 3.51 -3.05 -14.72
C LEU A 183 3.97 -4.33 -15.42
N ASP A 184 5.07 -4.21 -16.15
CA ASP A 184 5.81 -5.39 -16.61
C ASP A 184 6.37 -6.20 -15.43
N PRO A 185 6.68 -7.50 -15.61
CA PRO A 185 7.09 -8.36 -14.51
C PRO A 185 8.33 -7.90 -13.75
N GLU A 186 9.29 -7.26 -14.44
CA GLU A 186 10.52 -6.76 -13.79
C GLU A 186 10.22 -5.54 -12.93
N SER A 187 9.47 -4.57 -13.46
CA SER A 187 9.01 -3.39 -12.71
C SER A 187 8.14 -3.79 -11.52
N ALA A 188 7.23 -4.75 -11.68
CA ALA A 188 6.40 -5.28 -10.60
C ALA A 188 7.24 -5.89 -9.47
N ARG A 189 8.22 -6.73 -9.83
CA ARG A 189 9.17 -7.31 -8.88
C ARG A 189 9.93 -6.22 -8.11
N ARG A 190 10.47 -5.22 -8.82
CA ARG A 190 11.20 -4.11 -8.21
C ARG A 190 10.37 -3.30 -7.24
N VAL A 191 9.11 -3.00 -7.58
CA VAL A 191 8.16 -2.30 -6.71
C VAL A 191 7.91 -3.10 -5.43
N MET A 192 7.65 -4.39 -5.53
CA MET A 192 7.42 -5.24 -4.35
C MET A 192 8.67 -5.41 -3.48
N GLU A 193 9.86 -5.51 -4.08
CA GLU A 193 11.14 -5.52 -3.36
C GLU A 193 11.33 -4.24 -2.55
N ILE A 194 11.02 -3.07 -3.11
CA ILE A 194 11.12 -1.79 -2.40
C ILE A 194 10.13 -1.74 -1.23
N LEU A 195 8.86 -2.16 -1.42
CA LEU A 195 7.86 -2.19 -0.34
C LEU A 195 8.28 -3.15 0.79
N ALA A 196 8.79 -4.32 0.43
CA ALA A 196 9.31 -5.29 1.41
C ALA A 196 10.57 -4.78 2.13
N ASP A 197 11.43 -4.03 1.45
CA ASP A 197 12.60 -3.39 2.04
C ASP A 197 12.19 -2.32 3.07
N ILE A 198 11.23 -1.47 2.73
CA ILE A 198 10.67 -0.45 3.62
C ILE A 198 10.06 -1.12 4.87
N ASN A 199 9.32 -2.21 4.70
CA ASN A 199 8.78 -2.94 5.84
C ASN A 199 9.90 -3.50 6.73
N ARG A 200 10.87 -4.22 6.16
CA ARG A 200 11.91 -4.93 6.93
C ARG A 200 12.93 -4.01 7.57
N ARG A 201 13.40 -2.96 6.86
CA ARG A 201 14.48 -2.09 7.35
C ARG A 201 13.96 -0.93 8.19
N ASP A 202 12.82 -0.35 7.79
CA ASP A 202 12.26 0.82 8.48
C ASP A 202 11.19 0.44 9.51
N GLY A 203 10.81 -0.85 9.59
CA GLY A 203 9.75 -1.33 10.49
C GLY A 203 8.36 -0.75 10.18
N LYS A 204 8.14 -0.23 8.94
CA LYS A 204 6.85 0.36 8.58
C LYS A 204 5.79 -0.71 8.37
N THR A 205 4.56 -0.42 8.79
CA THR A 205 3.40 -1.26 8.48
C THR A 205 3.02 -1.08 7.02
N VAL A 206 2.89 -2.18 6.26
CA VAL A 206 2.57 -2.14 4.83
C VAL A 206 1.34 -2.98 4.56
N VAL A 207 0.33 -2.39 3.93
CA VAL A 207 -0.85 -3.11 3.43
C VAL A 207 -0.91 -2.94 1.92
N VAL A 208 -0.85 -4.04 1.19
CA VAL A 208 -0.83 -4.03 -0.27
C VAL A 208 -1.98 -4.84 -0.84
N THR A 209 -2.78 -4.24 -1.74
CA THR A 209 -3.78 -5.01 -2.49
C THR A 209 -3.13 -5.65 -3.71
N LEU A 210 -3.37 -6.94 -3.90
CA LEU A 210 -2.80 -7.73 -4.97
C LEU A 210 -3.87 -8.61 -5.63
N HIS A 211 -3.81 -8.70 -6.97
CA HIS A 211 -4.55 -9.71 -7.73
C HIS A 211 -3.68 -10.97 -7.96
N GLN A 212 -2.37 -10.78 -8.08
CA GLN A 212 -1.41 -11.86 -8.33
C GLN A 212 -1.00 -12.49 -7.00
N VAL A 213 -1.51 -13.68 -6.72
CA VAL A 213 -1.31 -14.39 -5.45
C VAL A 213 0.16 -14.78 -5.25
N ASP A 214 0.90 -15.05 -6.32
CA ASP A 214 2.33 -15.39 -6.27
C ASP A 214 3.15 -14.28 -5.60
N TYR A 215 2.84 -13.01 -5.88
CA TYR A 215 3.48 -11.87 -5.21
C TYR A 215 3.07 -11.79 -3.74
N ALA A 216 1.80 -12.07 -3.40
CA ALA A 216 1.35 -12.11 -2.02
C ALA A 216 2.12 -13.17 -1.22
N MET A 217 2.20 -14.39 -1.73
CA MET A 217 2.92 -15.51 -1.09
C MET A 217 4.42 -15.27 -0.97
N ARG A 218 5.02 -14.56 -1.95
CA ARG A 218 6.47 -14.31 -2.00
C ARG A 218 6.92 -13.20 -1.07
N TYR A 219 6.15 -12.12 -0.93
CA TYR A 219 6.58 -10.89 -0.26
C TYR A 219 5.88 -10.61 1.06
N CYS A 220 4.67 -11.14 1.26
CA CYS A 220 3.86 -10.86 2.44
C CYS A 220 3.77 -12.10 3.35
N PRO A 221 4.13 -11.98 4.65
CA PRO A 221 3.96 -13.10 5.60
C PRO A 221 2.50 -13.46 5.83
N ARG A 222 1.59 -12.48 5.79
CA ARG A 222 0.15 -12.61 6.06
C ARG A 222 -0.67 -12.17 4.87
N ALA A 223 -1.73 -12.92 4.59
CA ALA A 223 -2.73 -12.57 3.59
C ALA A 223 -4.11 -12.48 4.22
N VAL A 224 -4.88 -11.47 3.81
CA VAL A 224 -6.29 -11.30 4.16
C VAL A 224 -7.09 -11.34 2.86
N ALA A 225 -7.97 -12.35 2.72
CA ALA A 225 -8.79 -12.50 1.53
C ALA A 225 -10.18 -11.91 1.76
N LEU A 226 -10.62 -11.05 0.83
CA LEU A 226 -11.95 -10.47 0.83
C LEU A 226 -12.83 -11.12 -0.25
N LYS A 227 -14.06 -11.53 0.14
CA LYS A 227 -15.11 -12.02 -0.75
C LYS A 227 -16.44 -11.37 -0.37
N GLY A 228 -17.11 -10.70 -1.31
CA GLY A 228 -18.39 -10.05 -1.05
C GLY A 228 -18.38 -9.01 0.09
N GLY A 229 -17.28 -8.29 0.27
CA GLY A 229 -17.14 -7.26 1.32
C GLY A 229 -16.86 -7.81 2.72
N ARG A 230 -16.62 -9.11 2.87
CA ARG A 230 -16.27 -9.77 4.15
C ARG A 230 -14.89 -10.37 4.09
N ILE A 231 -14.23 -10.51 5.25
CA ILE A 231 -13.01 -11.31 5.36
C ILE A 231 -13.42 -12.78 5.28
N HIS A 232 -12.80 -13.48 4.33
CA HIS A 232 -13.01 -14.90 4.08
C HIS A 232 -11.81 -15.74 4.51
N TYR A 233 -10.64 -15.13 4.60
CA TYR A 233 -9.41 -15.72 5.12
C TYR A 233 -8.56 -14.64 5.78
N ASP A 234 -7.90 -14.98 6.86
CA ASP A 234 -6.90 -14.16 7.54
C ASP A 234 -5.84 -15.09 8.15
N GLY A 235 -4.65 -15.11 7.59
CA GLY A 235 -3.61 -16.05 8.00
C GLY A 235 -2.32 -15.94 7.20
N GLN A 236 -1.46 -16.95 7.33
CA GLN A 236 -0.18 -17.01 6.62
C GLN A 236 -0.39 -17.07 5.10
N ALA A 237 0.32 -16.23 4.34
CA ALA A 237 0.17 -16.18 2.88
C ALA A 237 0.52 -17.53 2.21
N GLN A 238 1.49 -18.29 2.76
CA GLN A 238 1.84 -19.61 2.26
C GLN A 238 0.78 -20.68 2.54
N GLY A 239 -0.20 -20.41 3.41
CA GLY A 239 -1.32 -21.30 3.71
C GLY A 239 -2.46 -21.27 2.68
N LEU A 240 -2.37 -20.42 1.66
CA LEU A 240 -3.38 -20.32 0.60
C LEU A 240 -3.32 -21.55 -0.31
N SER A 241 -4.32 -22.44 -0.21
CA SER A 241 -4.41 -23.61 -1.07
C SER A 241 -5.01 -23.29 -2.45
N ALA A 242 -4.69 -24.09 -3.46
CA ALA A 242 -5.27 -23.94 -4.80
C ALA A 242 -6.81 -24.00 -4.77
N SER A 243 -7.38 -24.94 -4.00
CA SER A 243 -8.83 -25.06 -3.84
C SER A 243 -9.48 -23.83 -3.19
N PHE A 244 -8.79 -23.20 -2.24
CA PHE A 244 -9.25 -21.94 -1.64
C PHE A 244 -9.23 -20.80 -2.66
N LEU A 245 -8.20 -20.74 -3.50
CA LEU A 245 -8.07 -19.71 -4.54
C LEU A 245 -9.13 -19.89 -5.63
N ASP A 246 -9.44 -21.14 -6.01
CA ASP A 246 -10.54 -21.46 -6.94
C ASP A 246 -11.90 -21.00 -6.39
N ASP A 247 -12.15 -21.18 -5.08
CA ASP A 247 -13.36 -20.64 -4.44
C ASP A 247 -13.35 -19.11 -4.39
N LEU A 248 -12.21 -18.48 -4.09
CA LEU A 248 -12.10 -17.04 -3.94
C LEU A 248 -12.29 -16.28 -5.26
N TYR A 249 -11.73 -16.80 -6.36
CA TYR A 249 -11.72 -16.14 -7.68
C TYR A 249 -12.69 -16.74 -8.69
N GLY A 250 -13.25 -17.92 -8.42
CA GLY A 250 -13.98 -18.77 -9.38
C GLY A 250 -13.04 -19.65 -10.19
N ALA A 251 -13.52 -20.88 -10.51
CA ALA A 251 -12.70 -21.94 -11.11
C ALA A 251 -12.00 -21.56 -12.44
N GLU A 252 -12.56 -20.65 -13.23
CA GLU A 252 -11.97 -20.19 -14.50
C GLU A 252 -10.78 -19.23 -14.30
N GLN A 253 -10.69 -18.53 -13.17
CA GLN A 253 -9.62 -17.58 -12.87
C GLN A 253 -8.59 -18.14 -11.88
N GLY A 254 -8.97 -19.04 -11.01
CA GLY A 254 -8.11 -19.63 -9.98
C GLY A 254 -6.91 -20.39 -10.56
N SER A 255 -7.13 -21.22 -11.57
CA SER A 255 -6.08 -22.02 -12.22
C SER A 255 -5.09 -21.21 -13.06
N SER A 256 -5.45 -20.01 -13.51
CA SER A 256 -4.53 -19.13 -14.25
C SER A 256 -3.68 -18.24 -13.33
N LEU A 257 -4.07 -18.07 -12.06
CA LEU A 257 -3.38 -17.24 -11.05
C LEU A 257 -2.29 -18.01 -10.30
N VAL A 258 -2.38 -19.34 -10.27
CA VAL A 258 -1.30 -20.23 -9.85
C VAL A 258 -0.48 -20.52 -11.11
N GLY A 259 0.53 -19.70 -11.37
CA GLY A 259 1.39 -19.80 -12.54
C GLY A 259 1.85 -21.23 -12.77
N THR A 260 1.81 -21.66 -14.03
CA THR A 260 2.28 -22.95 -14.54
C THR A 260 3.52 -23.41 -13.77
N GLY A 261 3.31 -24.42 -12.92
CA GLY A 261 4.31 -24.97 -12.01
C GLY A 261 5.56 -25.54 -12.69
N LYS A 262 6.47 -24.68 -13.09
CA LYS A 262 7.88 -25.05 -13.10
C LYS A 262 8.36 -24.88 -11.66
N LYS A 263 8.65 -26.03 -11.00
CA LYS A 263 9.32 -26.11 -9.72
C LYS A 263 10.53 -25.19 -9.74
N LEU A 264 10.39 -23.98 -9.23
CA LEU A 264 11.53 -23.11 -8.90
C LEU A 264 12.22 -23.78 -7.72
N ARG A 265 13.36 -24.43 -7.99
CA ARG A 265 14.32 -24.83 -6.98
C ARG A 265 14.63 -23.56 -6.15
N LEU A 266 14.36 -23.65 -4.87
CA LEU A 266 14.81 -22.71 -3.86
C LEU A 266 16.34 -22.72 -3.88
N GLU A 267 16.96 -21.80 -4.60
CA GLU A 267 18.38 -21.48 -4.37
C GLU A 267 18.47 -20.77 -3.01
N LYS A 268 19.16 -21.44 -2.10
CA LYS A 268 19.50 -20.88 -0.80
C LYS A 268 20.28 -19.56 -1.03
N PRO A 269 20.04 -18.51 -0.23
CA PRO A 269 20.82 -17.27 -0.34
C PRO A 269 22.31 -17.59 -0.18
N ALA A 270 23.10 -17.19 -1.18
CA ALA A 270 24.54 -17.30 -1.13
C ALA A 270 25.07 -16.59 0.12
N ARG A 271 25.74 -17.33 1.00
CA ARG A 271 26.53 -16.77 2.10
C ARG A 271 27.61 -15.87 1.49
N LEU A 272 27.51 -14.56 1.71
CA LEU A 272 28.63 -13.67 1.46
C LEU A 272 29.79 -14.12 2.36
N ALA A 273 30.83 -14.67 1.74
CA ALA A 273 32.11 -14.92 2.37
C ALA A 273 32.72 -13.57 2.73
N LEU A 274 32.92 -13.34 4.01
CA LEU A 274 33.77 -12.28 4.52
C LEU A 274 35.20 -12.57 4.06
N ALA A 275 35.71 -11.85 3.07
CA ALA A 275 37.12 -11.79 2.77
C ALA A 275 37.78 -10.96 3.87
N LYS A 276 38.59 -11.63 4.70
CA LYS A 276 39.63 -11.00 5.53
C LYS A 276 40.77 -10.59 4.59
N VAL A 277 41.11 -9.33 4.53
CA VAL A 277 42.48 -8.78 4.59
C VAL A 277 42.34 -7.36 5.16
#